data_c86750adec9765b8845c43b6749cd2c8
#
_entry.id   c86750adec9765b8845c43b6749cd2c8
#
_cell.length_a   1.000
_cell.length_b   1.000
_cell.length_c   1.000
_cell.angle_alpha   90.00
_cell.angle_beta   90.00
_cell.angle_gamma   90.00
#
_symmetry.space_group_name_H-M   'P 1'
#
loop_
_entity.id
_entity.type
_entity.pdbx_description
1 polymer ?
#
loop_
_entity_poly.entity_id
_entity_poly.type
_entity_poly.pdbx_seq_one_letter_code
_entity_poly.pdbx_strand_id
1 'polypeptide(L)'
;MLDRIKCSFFQKTLLNHLDEKRKLEIVKYNKSLQKQIGVKLINYKLFKGIYIIYETKEKAREYDFDNDLKYEGEYLNGKRHGKGKEYYCNGSLLYEGEYLNGKKHGKGKEYLPRTPIPLSEFKYFKNGKENNLIFEGEYLNGKKWNGDGYDFNGDKIYELKDGKGFVLEFDDEYRSRLTFAGEYLNGEKNGKGKEYSYYYDPQAISIFEGEFLNDKKWKGIEKSYFYNLEIHTEYLNGKKWNVTEYDKNKNIISTVIEGNGHFEDLYYEGEYLNGERNGKGKLYDFTGELEYEGEFLNGKRNGKGKFFHCMGEVEYEGEYLNGYRHGKGKNYFPEGQLRFEGEYLYGSKIKGKEYINGKLEYEGEYLFNEKWDGKGYDEKGNVIYELKNGNGYAKEFNQDGYLDFEGEYINGFRNGKGKEYFFQGTILKF
;
A
#
# COMPACT_ATOMS: atom_id res chain seq x y z
N MET A 1 -4.17 2.20 -29.22
CA MET A 1 -4.73 3.57 -29.20
C MET A 1 -3.63 4.64 -29.16
N LEU A 2 -2.61 4.51 -28.33
CA LEU A 2 -1.45 5.44 -28.31
C LEU A 2 -0.67 5.49 -29.61
N ASP A 3 -0.58 4.38 -30.35
CA ASP A 3 0.12 4.32 -31.67
C ASP A 3 -0.52 5.18 -32.76
N ARG A 4 -1.76 5.66 -32.56
CA ARG A 4 -2.45 6.58 -33.47
C ARG A 4 -2.14 8.04 -33.21
N ILE A 5 -1.54 8.36 -32.05
CA ILE A 5 -1.13 9.72 -31.70
C ILE A 5 0.27 9.95 -32.29
N LYS A 6 0.35 10.65 -33.40
CA LYS A 6 1.62 10.91 -34.11
C LYS A 6 2.54 11.91 -33.38
N CYS A 7 2.04 12.66 -32.42
CA CYS A 7 2.82 13.64 -31.66
C CYS A 7 3.50 12.97 -30.46
N SER A 8 4.81 12.84 -30.53
CA SER A 8 5.63 12.23 -29.46
C SER A 8 5.49 12.97 -28.11
N PHE A 9 5.29 14.26 -28.17
CA PHE A 9 5.04 15.12 -27.03
C PHE A 9 3.74 14.73 -26.32
N PHE A 10 2.63 14.60 -27.06
CA PHE A 10 1.34 14.20 -26.50
C PHE A 10 1.37 12.81 -25.88
N GLN A 11 2.10 11.87 -26.50
CA GLN A 11 2.31 10.54 -25.94
C GLN A 11 3.06 10.61 -24.61
N LYS A 12 4.16 11.39 -24.56
CA LYS A 12 4.97 11.58 -23.37
C LYS A 12 4.17 12.25 -22.25
N THR A 13 3.40 13.29 -22.58
CA THR A 13 2.54 14.00 -21.64
C THR A 13 1.47 13.08 -21.06
N LEU A 14 0.70 12.36 -21.89
CA LEU A 14 -0.29 11.40 -21.43
C LEU A 14 0.30 10.30 -20.53
N LEU A 15 1.50 9.81 -20.85
CA LEU A 15 2.17 8.79 -20.06
C LEU A 15 2.72 9.33 -18.73
N ASN A 16 3.15 10.59 -18.69
CA ASN A 16 3.59 11.21 -17.45
C ASN A 16 2.45 11.50 -16.46
N HIS A 17 1.20 11.52 -16.92
CA HIS A 17 0.01 11.68 -16.07
C HIS A 17 -0.49 10.37 -15.45
N LEU A 18 0.09 9.26 -15.85
CA LEU A 18 -0.20 7.97 -15.24
C LEU A 18 0.75 7.76 -14.07
N ASP A 19 0.22 7.14 -13.00
CA ASP A 19 1.10 6.59 -11.98
C ASP A 19 2.15 5.68 -12.65
N GLU A 20 3.34 5.61 -12.07
CA GLU A 20 4.47 4.89 -12.68
C GLU A 20 4.13 3.42 -12.99
N LYS A 21 3.31 2.79 -12.18
CA LYS A 21 2.85 1.43 -12.40
C LYS A 21 2.06 1.30 -13.71
N ARG A 22 1.07 2.17 -13.93
CA ARG A 22 0.27 2.21 -15.17
C ARG A 22 1.10 2.61 -16.37
N LYS A 23 1.99 3.59 -16.20
CA LYS A 23 2.94 4.02 -17.23
C LYS A 23 3.81 2.86 -17.70
N LEU A 24 4.44 2.13 -16.77
CA LEU A 24 5.28 0.98 -17.07
C LEU A 24 4.48 -0.17 -17.73
N GLU A 25 3.24 -0.42 -17.30
CA GLU A 25 2.37 -1.42 -17.93
C GLU A 25 2.05 -1.09 -19.40
N ILE A 26 1.73 0.17 -19.70
CA ILE A 26 1.39 0.62 -21.06
C ILE A 26 2.59 0.54 -22.00
N VAL A 27 3.79 0.89 -21.53
CA VAL A 27 4.99 0.91 -22.36
C VAL A 27 5.72 -0.43 -22.40
N LYS A 28 5.33 -1.40 -21.58
CA LYS A 28 6.00 -2.70 -21.39
C LYS A 28 6.37 -3.42 -22.68
N TYR A 29 5.51 -3.37 -23.68
CA TYR A 29 5.70 -4.05 -24.96
C TYR A 29 6.05 -3.13 -26.12
N ASN A 30 6.29 -1.84 -25.88
CA ASN A 30 6.59 -0.85 -26.91
C ASN A 30 7.98 -0.23 -26.71
N LYS A 31 9.00 -0.83 -27.35
CA LYS A 31 10.39 -0.38 -27.27
C LYS A 31 10.59 1.06 -27.73
N SER A 32 9.79 1.54 -28.69
CA SER A 32 9.87 2.92 -29.18
C SER A 32 9.41 3.90 -28.10
N LEU A 33 8.26 3.63 -27.46
CA LEU A 33 7.77 4.44 -26.36
C LEU A 33 8.70 4.38 -25.14
N GLN A 34 9.25 3.21 -24.79
CA GLN A 34 10.24 3.08 -23.71
C GLN A 34 11.44 3.99 -23.94
N LYS A 35 12.01 3.96 -25.15
CA LYS A 35 13.15 4.83 -25.52
C LYS A 35 12.78 6.31 -25.45
N GLN A 36 11.59 6.66 -25.90
CA GLN A 36 11.11 8.03 -25.99
C GLN A 36 10.90 8.70 -24.63
N ILE A 37 10.47 7.94 -23.62
CA ILE A 37 10.24 8.41 -22.25
C ILE A 37 11.38 8.04 -21.27
N GLY A 38 12.48 7.48 -21.80
CA GLY A 38 13.66 7.14 -21.00
C GLY A 38 13.48 5.96 -20.05
N VAL A 39 12.44 5.12 -20.22
CA VAL A 39 12.23 3.95 -19.39
C VAL A 39 13.26 2.87 -19.70
N LYS A 40 13.98 2.47 -18.65
CA LYS A 40 14.97 1.40 -18.68
C LYS A 40 14.52 0.24 -17.80
N LEU A 41 15.21 -0.90 -17.87
CA LEU A 41 14.93 -2.07 -17.02
C LEU A 41 14.93 -1.70 -15.52
N ILE A 42 15.82 -0.78 -15.12
CA ILE A 42 15.88 -0.30 -13.73
C ILE A 42 14.56 0.34 -13.25
N ASN A 43 13.84 1.02 -14.14
CA ASN A 43 12.54 1.61 -13.77
C ASN A 43 11.51 0.54 -13.43
N TYR A 44 11.48 -0.58 -14.18
CA TYR A 44 10.60 -1.71 -13.84
C TYR A 44 10.99 -2.36 -12.52
N LYS A 45 12.30 -2.48 -12.25
CA LYS A 45 12.86 -3.01 -11.02
C LYS A 45 12.43 -2.16 -9.81
N LEU A 46 12.57 -0.83 -9.92
CA LEU A 46 12.27 0.12 -8.85
C LEU A 46 10.76 0.23 -8.55
N PHE A 47 9.91 0.24 -9.60
CA PHE A 47 8.49 0.53 -9.43
C PHE A 47 7.58 -0.69 -9.30
N LYS A 48 7.97 -1.83 -9.84
CA LYS A 48 7.22 -3.08 -9.65
C LYS A 48 7.62 -3.85 -8.39
N GLY A 49 8.78 -3.57 -7.85
CA GLY A 49 9.39 -4.40 -6.82
C GLY A 49 9.80 -5.79 -7.32
N ILE A 50 9.48 -6.11 -8.60
CA ILE A 50 9.84 -7.38 -9.25
C ILE A 50 10.31 -7.14 -10.69
N TYR A 51 11.22 -8.00 -11.17
CA TYR A 51 11.64 -8.03 -12.56
C TYR A 51 11.75 -9.48 -13.05
N ILE A 52 11.61 -9.66 -14.38
CA ILE A 52 11.54 -10.99 -15.00
C ILE A 52 12.70 -11.13 -15.98
N ILE A 53 13.45 -12.25 -15.86
CA ILE A 53 14.49 -12.65 -16.80
C ILE A 53 13.97 -13.88 -17.56
N TYR A 54 13.83 -13.75 -18.88
CA TYR A 54 13.43 -14.85 -19.73
C TYR A 54 14.67 -15.66 -20.15
N GLU A 55 14.68 -16.95 -19.82
CA GLU A 55 15.69 -17.90 -20.27
C GLU A 55 15.38 -18.39 -21.69
N THR A 56 14.09 -18.61 -21.95
CA THR A 56 13.54 -18.98 -23.27
C THR A 56 12.26 -18.18 -23.52
N LYS A 57 11.59 -18.40 -24.65
CA LYS A 57 10.26 -17.79 -24.91
C LYS A 57 9.19 -18.22 -23.89
N GLU A 58 9.37 -19.38 -23.29
CA GLU A 58 8.37 -20.05 -22.45
C GLU A 58 8.81 -20.21 -20.98
N LYS A 59 10.09 -19.94 -20.65
CA LYS A 59 10.62 -20.07 -19.29
C LYS A 59 11.25 -18.78 -18.81
N ALA A 60 10.96 -18.41 -17.58
CA ALA A 60 11.51 -17.22 -16.95
C ALA A 60 11.67 -17.36 -15.44
N ARG A 61 12.48 -16.47 -14.88
CA ARG A 61 12.63 -16.26 -13.45
C ARG A 61 12.20 -14.84 -13.07
N GLU A 62 11.46 -14.73 -11.98
CA GLU A 62 11.11 -13.45 -11.35
C GLU A 62 11.97 -13.24 -10.11
N TYR A 63 12.46 -12.02 -9.95
CA TYR A 63 13.23 -11.58 -8.80
C TYR A 63 12.60 -10.33 -8.22
N ASP A 64 12.72 -10.15 -6.92
CA ASP A 64 12.32 -8.91 -6.26
C ASP A 64 13.40 -7.82 -6.36
N PHE A 65 13.17 -6.72 -5.63
CA PHE A 65 14.08 -5.59 -5.57
C PHE A 65 15.48 -5.97 -5.04
N ASP A 66 15.54 -6.87 -4.04
CA ASP A 66 16.79 -7.33 -3.41
C ASP A 66 17.51 -8.40 -4.22
N ASN A 67 16.97 -8.79 -5.37
CA ASN A 67 17.41 -9.86 -6.25
C ASN A 67 17.11 -11.27 -5.71
N ASP A 68 16.19 -11.39 -4.78
CA ASP A 68 15.73 -12.68 -4.32
C ASP A 68 14.81 -13.34 -5.36
N LEU A 69 15.02 -14.61 -5.63
CA LEU A 69 14.19 -15.37 -6.55
C LEU A 69 12.80 -15.55 -5.95
N LYS A 70 11.77 -15.05 -6.64
CA LYS A 70 10.35 -15.18 -6.23
C LYS A 70 9.61 -16.25 -6.99
N TYR A 71 9.97 -16.47 -8.25
CA TYR A 71 9.34 -17.48 -9.07
C TYR A 71 10.28 -17.94 -10.17
N GLU A 72 10.22 -19.23 -10.49
CA GLU A 72 10.79 -19.81 -11.71
C GLU A 72 9.79 -20.76 -12.36
N GLY A 73 9.65 -20.72 -13.68
CA GLY A 73 8.71 -21.60 -14.36
C GLY A 73 8.32 -21.13 -15.75
N GLU A 74 7.23 -21.71 -16.22
CA GLU A 74 6.71 -21.46 -17.56
C GLU A 74 5.91 -20.14 -17.59
N TYR A 75 5.99 -19.47 -18.73
CA TYR A 75 5.32 -18.21 -19.03
C TYR A 75 4.63 -18.24 -20.38
N LEU A 76 3.43 -17.69 -20.43
CA LEU A 76 2.70 -17.44 -21.64
C LEU A 76 2.13 -16.02 -21.64
N ASN A 77 2.43 -15.25 -22.71
CA ASN A 77 1.96 -13.87 -22.84
C ASN A 77 2.29 -12.97 -21.62
N GLY A 78 3.48 -13.16 -21.04
CA GLY A 78 3.95 -12.37 -19.90
C GLY A 78 3.29 -12.69 -18.56
N LYS A 79 2.60 -13.83 -18.47
CA LYS A 79 2.00 -14.33 -17.23
C LYS A 79 2.53 -15.73 -16.92
N ARG A 80 2.63 -16.08 -15.63
CA ARG A 80 2.94 -17.43 -15.18
C ARG A 80 1.92 -18.40 -15.78
N HIS A 81 2.43 -19.49 -16.35
CA HIS A 81 1.62 -20.50 -17.03
C HIS A 81 2.33 -21.85 -16.91
N GLY A 82 1.59 -22.99 -17.09
CA GLY A 82 2.19 -24.30 -16.98
C GLY A 82 2.81 -24.57 -15.63
N LYS A 83 3.96 -25.23 -15.54
CA LYS A 83 4.62 -25.59 -14.29
C LYS A 83 5.52 -24.48 -13.77
N GLY A 84 5.52 -24.27 -12.46
CA GLY A 84 6.38 -23.29 -11.82
C GLY A 84 6.53 -23.48 -10.32
N LYS A 85 7.49 -22.74 -9.75
CA LYS A 85 7.81 -22.72 -8.33
C LYS A 85 7.86 -21.28 -7.82
N GLU A 86 7.27 -21.04 -6.66
CA GLU A 86 7.38 -19.79 -5.91
C GLU A 86 8.28 -19.98 -4.69
N TYR A 87 8.95 -18.90 -4.30
CA TYR A 87 9.89 -18.89 -3.20
C TYR A 87 9.63 -17.77 -2.22
N TYR A 88 9.87 -18.01 -0.93
CA TYR A 88 9.98 -16.99 0.11
C TYR A 88 11.26 -16.14 -0.07
N CYS A 89 11.35 -15.00 0.62
CA CYS A 89 12.54 -14.14 0.60
C CYS A 89 13.81 -14.84 1.14
N ASN A 90 13.67 -15.84 2.01
CA ASN A 90 14.78 -16.66 2.49
C ASN A 90 15.19 -17.79 1.52
N GLY A 91 14.62 -17.83 0.31
CA GLY A 91 14.90 -18.83 -0.73
C GLY A 91 14.25 -20.20 -0.51
N SER A 92 13.46 -20.40 0.57
CA SER A 92 12.73 -21.64 0.76
C SER A 92 11.53 -21.73 -0.18
N LEU A 93 11.16 -22.96 -0.57
CA LEU A 93 10.04 -23.20 -1.48
C LEU A 93 8.71 -22.84 -0.80
N LEU A 94 7.91 -22.00 -1.46
CA LEU A 94 6.54 -21.64 -1.04
C LEU A 94 5.49 -22.51 -1.74
N TYR A 95 5.65 -22.68 -3.04
CA TYR A 95 4.67 -23.41 -3.86
C TYR A 95 5.36 -24.05 -5.05
N GLU A 96 4.95 -25.26 -5.40
CA GLU A 96 5.25 -25.88 -6.70
C GLU A 96 3.98 -26.46 -7.31
N GLY A 97 3.76 -26.17 -8.60
CA GLY A 97 2.54 -26.65 -9.25
C GLY A 97 2.26 -25.99 -10.58
N GLU A 98 1.01 -26.08 -10.98
CA GLU A 98 0.53 -25.60 -12.26
C GLU A 98 -0.05 -24.17 -12.12
N TYR A 99 0.08 -23.40 -13.20
CA TYR A 99 -0.41 -22.03 -13.34
C TYR A 99 -1.23 -21.84 -14.61
N LEU A 100 -2.27 -21.04 -14.52
CA LEU A 100 -3.06 -20.58 -15.65
C LEU A 100 -3.29 -19.06 -15.57
N ASN A 101 -2.79 -18.32 -16.57
CA ASN A 101 -2.96 -16.88 -16.66
C ASN A 101 -2.49 -16.10 -15.42
N GLY A 102 -1.39 -16.54 -14.78
CA GLY A 102 -0.77 -15.91 -13.63
C GLY A 102 -1.31 -16.36 -12.28
N LYS A 103 -2.27 -17.29 -12.24
CA LYS A 103 -2.84 -17.82 -10.99
C LYS A 103 -2.52 -19.30 -10.82
N LYS A 104 -2.34 -19.77 -9.58
CA LYS A 104 -2.25 -21.18 -9.24
C LYS A 104 -3.47 -21.91 -9.80
N HIS A 105 -3.28 -23.01 -10.51
CA HIS A 105 -4.34 -23.77 -11.18
C HIS A 105 -3.88 -25.22 -11.36
N GLY A 106 -4.82 -26.20 -11.38
CA GLY A 106 -4.43 -27.61 -11.48
C GLY A 106 -3.70 -28.09 -10.23
N LYS A 107 -2.82 -29.08 -10.39
CA LYS A 107 -2.13 -29.72 -9.27
C LYS A 107 -1.02 -28.87 -8.69
N GLY A 108 -0.91 -28.84 -7.36
CA GLY A 108 0.14 -28.12 -6.67
C GLY A 108 0.33 -28.50 -5.21
N LYS A 109 1.47 -28.08 -4.68
CA LYS A 109 1.88 -28.26 -3.29
C LYS A 109 2.30 -26.91 -2.70
N GLU A 110 1.87 -26.63 -1.50
CA GLU A 110 2.18 -25.40 -0.76
C GLU A 110 2.94 -25.74 0.52
N TYR A 111 3.94 -24.92 0.82
CA TYR A 111 4.88 -25.15 1.89
C TYR A 111 5.02 -23.92 2.78
N LEU A 112 5.26 -24.10 4.07
CA LEU A 112 5.71 -23.02 4.97
C LEU A 112 7.23 -22.78 4.82
N PRO A 113 7.70 -21.55 5.13
CA PRO A 113 9.13 -21.24 5.07
C PRO A 113 9.92 -22.09 6.07
N ARG A 114 11.15 -22.42 5.73
CA ARG A 114 12.10 -23.00 6.68
C ARG A 114 12.62 -21.90 7.57
N THR A 115 12.05 -21.73 8.75
CA THR A 115 12.58 -20.83 9.76
C THR A 115 13.56 -21.61 10.66
N PRO A 116 14.62 -20.97 11.21
CA PRO A 116 15.40 -21.58 12.27
C PRO A 116 14.48 -21.81 13.47
N ILE A 117 14.20 -23.07 13.75
CA ILE A 117 13.37 -23.45 14.90
C ILE A 117 14.21 -23.33 16.17
N PRO A 118 13.73 -22.62 17.21
CA PRO A 118 14.40 -22.64 18.51
C PRO A 118 14.61 -24.09 19.00
N LEU A 119 15.79 -24.39 19.49
CA LEU A 119 16.12 -25.73 20.02
C LEU A 119 15.11 -26.26 21.06
N SER A 120 14.41 -25.36 21.75
CA SER A 120 13.33 -25.67 22.69
C SER A 120 12.09 -26.29 22.03
N GLU A 121 11.84 -26.05 20.75
CA GLU A 121 10.68 -26.55 20.01
C GLU A 121 10.97 -27.87 19.27
N PHE A 122 12.22 -28.22 19.08
CA PHE A 122 12.65 -29.46 18.39
C PHE A 122 12.03 -30.74 18.99
N LYS A 123 11.72 -30.72 20.28
CA LYS A 123 11.09 -31.84 21.00
C LYS A 123 9.65 -32.15 20.56
N TYR A 124 9.00 -31.24 19.86
CA TYR A 124 7.61 -31.41 19.42
C TYR A 124 7.48 -32.06 18.03
N PHE A 125 8.60 -32.28 17.32
CA PHE A 125 8.57 -32.90 15.99
C PHE A 125 8.64 -34.42 16.06
N LYS A 126 7.69 -35.09 15.40
CA LYS A 126 7.77 -36.54 15.18
C LYS A 126 9.02 -36.86 14.35
N ASN A 127 9.85 -37.80 14.86
CA ASN A 127 11.07 -38.26 14.19
C ASN A 127 12.16 -37.22 13.91
N GLY A 128 12.14 -36.04 14.56
CA GLY A 128 13.16 -35.00 14.41
C GLY A 128 13.27 -34.44 12.99
N LYS A 129 12.23 -34.60 12.14
CA LYS A 129 12.15 -34.04 10.81
C LYS A 129 10.95 -33.10 10.73
N GLU A 130 11.22 -31.91 10.25
CA GLU A 130 10.21 -30.92 9.97
C GLU A 130 9.50 -31.24 8.65
N ASN A 131 8.17 -31.28 8.67
CA ASN A 131 7.36 -31.25 7.45
C ASN A 131 6.92 -29.83 7.15
N ASN A 132 7.33 -29.32 6.00
CA ASN A 132 6.96 -27.98 5.57
C ASN A 132 5.75 -27.98 4.64
N LEU A 133 5.28 -29.14 4.18
CA LEU A 133 4.09 -29.26 3.33
C LEU A 133 2.85 -28.96 4.15
N ILE A 134 2.08 -27.95 3.74
CA ILE A 134 0.84 -27.56 4.40
C ILE A 134 -0.41 -27.89 3.56
N PHE A 135 -0.26 -28.04 2.24
CA PHE A 135 -1.35 -28.44 1.38
C PHE A 135 -0.83 -29.13 0.11
N GLU A 136 -1.51 -30.20 -0.28
CA GLU A 136 -1.30 -30.90 -1.55
C GLU A 136 -2.65 -31.17 -2.21
N GLY A 137 -2.81 -30.68 -3.47
CA GLY A 137 -4.09 -30.88 -4.14
C GLY A 137 -4.23 -30.09 -5.42
N GLU A 138 -5.46 -29.80 -5.77
CA GLU A 138 -5.83 -29.01 -6.94
C GLU A 138 -6.19 -27.59 -6.56
N TYR A 139 -5.80 -26.66 -7.41
CA TYR A 139 -6.11 -25.23 -7.33
C TYR A 139 -7.04 -24.81 -8.47
N LEU A 140 -7.96 -23.92 -8.19
CA LEU A 140 -8.84 -23.31 -9.18
C LEU A 140 -8.76 -21.79 -9.08
N ASN A 141 -8.17 -21.13 -10.10
CA ASN A 141 -8.04 -19.67 -10.18
C ASN A 141 -7.36 -19.03 -8.96
N GLY A 142 -6.35 -19.69 -8.40
CA GLY A 142 -5.56 -19.22 -7.26
C GLY A 142 -6.05 -19.72 -5.90
N LYS A 143 -7.17 -20.41 -5.82
CA LYS A 143 -7.77 -20.93 -4.59
C LYS A 143 -7.56 -22.41 -4.46
N LYS A 144 -7.35 -22.91 -3.23
CA LYS A 144 -7.35 -24.35 -2.90
C LYS A 144 -8.72 -24.92 -3.21
N TRP A 145 -8.78 -26.02 -3.98
CA TRP A 145 -10.05 -26.56 -4.48
C TRP A 145 -10.34 -28.00 -4.02
N ASN A 146 -9.48 -28.93 -4.38
CA ASN A 146 -9.52 -30.32 -3.92
C ASN A 146 -8.18 -30.70 -3.32
N GLY A 147 -8.14 -31.30 -2.16
CA GLY A 147 -6.87 -31.77 -1.60
C GLY A 147 -6.85 -31.83 -0.09
N ASP A 148 -5.68 -32.14 0.41
CA ASP A 148 -5.41 -32.40 1.82
C ASP A 148 -4.51 -31.33 2.44
N GLY A 149 -4.89 -30.89 3.63
CA GLY A 149 -4.08 -30.00 4.47
C GLY A 149 -3.35 -30.76 5.56
N TYR A 150 -2.15 -30.29 5.89
CA TYR A 150 -1.23 -30.97 6.82
C TYR A 150 -0.74 -30.00 7.89
N ASP A 151 -0.49 -30.53 9.10
CA ASP A 151 0.21 -29.82 10.16
C ASP A 151 1.74 -29.89 9.99
N PHE A 152 2.46 -29.24 10.91
CA PHE A 152 3.93 -29.24 10.94
C PHE A 152 4.57 -30.62 11.22
N ASN A 153 3.80 -31.62 11.70
CA ASN A 153 4.23 -32.99 11.86
C ASN A 153 4.01 -33.86 10.61
N GLY A 154 3.29 -33.33 9.61
CA GLY A 154 2.86 -34.03 8.41
C GLY A 154 1.59 -34.85 8.59
N ASP A 155 0.87 -34.66 9.69
CA ASP A 155 -0.41 -35.32 9.91
C ASP A 155 -1.49 -34.56 9.13
N LYS A 156 -2.37 -35.28 8.39
CA LYS A 156 -3.51 -34.72 7.71
C LYS A 156 -4.50 -34.12 8.72
N ILE A 157 -4.83 -32.84 8.58
CA ILE A 157 -5.69 -32.11 9.50
C ILE A 157 -7.00 -31.65 8.87
N TYR A 158 -7.06 -31.54 7.54
CA TYR A 158 -8.31 -31.24 6.82
C TYR A 158 -8.28 -31.75 5.39
N GLU A 159 -9.48 -31.78 4.78
CA GLU A 159 -9.70 -32.10 3.37
C GLU A 159 -10.64 -31.09 2.75
N LEU A 160 -10.32 -30.65 1.52
CA LEU A 160 -11.21 -29.85 0.68
C LEU A 160 -11.74 -30.66 -0.50
N LYS A 161 -13.05 -30.53 -0.77
CA LYS A 161 -13.72 -31.07 -1.94
C LYS A 161 -14.56 -29.96 -2.61
N ASP A 162 -14.30 -29.70 -3.87
CA ASP A 162 -14.97 -28.63 -4.65
C ASP A 162 -14.94 -27.29 -3.92
N GLY A 163 -13.78 -26.95 -3.32
CA GLY A 163 -13.56 -25.74 -2.52
C GLY A 163 -14.33 -25.69 -1.21
N LYS A 164 -14.85 -26.83 -0.71
CA LYS A 164 -15.62 -26.93 0.54
C LYS A 164 -14.89 -27.80 1.56
N GLY A 165 -14.96 -27.42 2.81
CA GLY A 165 -14.41 -28.20 3.93
C GLY A 165 -14.25 -27.35 5.18
N PHE A 166 -13.78 -27.98 6.24
CA PHE A 166 -13.34 -27.28 7.46
C PHE A 166 -11.83 -27.16 7.41
N VAL A 167 -11.30 -25.95 7.44
CA VAL A 167 -9.87 -25.64 7.21
C VAL A 167 -9.24 -25.12 8.48
N LEU A 168 -7.99 -25.53 8.72
CA LEU A 168 -7.10 -24.97 9.71
C LEU A 168 -5.95 -24.24 8.99
N GLU A 169 -5.73 -22.96 9.34
CA GLU A 169 -4.61 -22.17 8.83
C GLU A 169 -3.67 -21.82 9.97
N PHE A 170 -2.38 -21.77 9.69
CA PHE A 170 -1.34 -21.44 10.65
C PHE A 170 -0.52 -20.25 10.17
N ASP A 171 0.09 -19.55 11.12
CA ASP A 171 0.98 -18.44 10.87
C ASP A 171 2.22 -18.89 10.09
N ASP A 172 2.65 -18.11 9.10
CA ASP A 172 3.81 -18.44 8.27
C ASP A 172 5.13 -18.34 9.03
N GLU A 173 5.22 -17.46 10.01
CA GLU A 173 6.42 -17.22 10.81
C GLU A 173 6.45 -18.09 12.07
N TYR A 174 5.29 -18.21 12.74
CA TYR A 174 5.12 -18.97 13.99
C TYR A 174 4.18 -20.15 13.79
N ARG A 175 4.66 -21.21 13.20
CA ARG A 175 3.93 -22.39 12.70
C ARG A 175 3.00 -23.08 13.69
N SER A 176 3.22 -22.90 14.98
CA SER A 176 2.35 -23.42 16.04
C SER A 176 1.14 -22.53 16.32
N ARG A 177 1.12 -21.31 15.77
CA ARG A 177 0.03 -20.37 15.98
C ARG A 177 -1.08 -20.59 14.95
N LEU A 178 -2.24 -21.03 15.41
CA LEU A 178 -3.43 -21.15 14.59
C LEU A 178 -3.95 -19.74 14.26
N THR A 179 -4.10 -19.42 12.97
CA THR A 179 -4.63 -18.14 12.52
C THR A 179 -6.10 -18.21 12.11
N PHE A 180 -6.55 -19.38 11.65
CA PHE A 180 -7.94 -19.60 11.32
C PHE A 180 -8.37 -21.06 11.52
N ALA A 181 -9.62 -21.25 11.95
CA ALA A 181 -10.28 -22.56 12.01
C ALA A 181 -11.75 -22.38 11.62
N GLY A 182 -12.17 -22.91 10.48
CA GLY A 182 -13.54 -22.70 10.05
C GLY A 182 -13.90 -23.28 8.68
N GLU A 183 -15.12 -22.97 8.27
CA GLU A 183 -15.72 -23.46 7.04
C GLU A 183 -15.22 -22.69 5.83
N TYR A 184 -14.98 -23.44 4.74
CA TYR A 184 -14.66 -22.94 3.42
C TYR A 184 -15.76 -23.27 2.44
N LEU A 185 -16.05 -22.34 1.53
CA LEU A 185 -16.93 -22.51 0.37
C LEU A 185 -16.29 -21.80 -0.83
N ASN A 186 -16.23 -22.51 -1.97
CA ASN A 186 -15.57 -22.00 -3.18
C ASN A 186 -14.10 -21.59 -2.96
N GLY A 187 -13.41 -22.25 -2.01
CA GLY A 187 -12.01 -21.99 -1.67
C GLY A 187 -11.77 -20.70 -0.91
N GLU A 188 -12.80 -20.13 -0.27
CA GLU A 188 -12.75 -18.92 0.58
C GLU A 188 -13.37 -19.21 1.94
N LYS A 189 -12.96 -18.44 2.99
CA LYS A 189 -13.60 -18.46 4.30
C LYS A 189 -15.07 -18.09 4.14
N ASN A 190 -15.98 -19.02 4.46
CA ASN A 190 -17.41 -18.83 4.25
C ASN A 190 -18.17 -19.79 5.18
N GLY A 191 -19.10 -19.25 5.99
CA GLY A 191 -19.74 -20.00 7.05
C GLY A 191 -19.10 -19.75 8.40
N LYS A 192 -19.21 -20.69 9.33
CA LYS A 192 -18.72 -20.53 10.71
C LYS A 192 -17.23 -20.70 10.82
N GLY A 193 -16.60 -19.87 11.66
CA GLY A 193 -15.16 -19.98 11.92
C GLY A 193 -14.66 -19.11 13.07
N LYS A 194 -13.42 -19.36 13.43
CA LYS A 194 -12.63 -18.53 14.36
C LYS A 194 -11.38 -18.04 13.67
N GLU A 195 -11.06 -16.78 13.87
CA GLU A 195 -9.84 -16.15 13.37
C GLU A 195 -9.06 -15.56 14.54
N TYR A 196 -7.74 -15.78 14.54
CA TYR A 196 -6.82 -15.34 15.56
C TYR A 196 -5.82 -14.37 14.91
N SER A 197 -5.73 -13.16 15.42
CA SER A 197 -4.75 -12.16 15.01
C SER A 197 -3.77 -11.93 16.16
N TYR A 198 -2.49 -12.12 15.87
CA TYR A 198 -1.39 -11.91 16.80
C TYR A 198 -0.70 -10.60 16.44
N TYR A 199 -0.32 -9.84 17.46
CA TYR A 199 0.37 -8.57 17.30
C TYR A 199 1.84 -8.70 17.72
N TYR A 200 2.63 -7.67 17.50
CA TYR A 200 4.04 -7.63 17.91
C TYR A 200 4.21 -7.85 19.43
N ASP A 201 3.27 -7.37 20.25
CA ASP A 201 3.22 -7.69 21.67
C ASP A 201 2.68 -9.11 21.84
N PRO A 202 3.44 -10.03 22.47
CA PRO A 202 3.01 -11.41 22.72
C PRO A 202 1.74 -11.54 23.56
N GLN A 203 1.36 -10.49 24.31
CA GLN A 203 0.14 -10.46 25.13
C GLN A 203 -1.05 -9.89 24.35
N ALA A 204 -0.82 -9.24 23.22
CA ALA A 204 -1.87 -8.67 22.39
C ALA A 204 -2.38 -9.71 21.38
N ILE A 205 -3.65 -10.06 21.53
CA ILE A 205 -4.34 -11.02 20.67
C ILE A 205 -5.77 -10.55 20.40
N SER A 206 -6.23 -10.77 19.18
CA SER A 206 -7.64 -10.62 18.82
C SER A 206 -8.21 -11.96 18.35
N ILE A 207 -9.38 -12.32 18.83
CA ILE A 207 -10.08 -13.55 18.51
C ILE A 207 -11.48 -13.21 18.01
N PHE A 208 -11.71 -13.46 16.73
CA PHE A 208 -13.06 -13.39 16.14
C PHE A 208 -13.71 -14.77 16.11
N GLU A 209 -14.96 -14.87 16.54
CA GLU A 209 -15.79 -16.06 16.43
C GLU A 209 -17.12 -15.70 15.78
N GLY A 210 -17.42 -16.30 14.62
CA GLY A 210 -18.65 -15.96 13.93
C GLY A 210 -18.76 -16.55 12.53
N GLU A 211 -19.52 -15.86 11.69
CA GLU A 211 -19.73 -16.19 10.30
C GLU A 211 -18.83 -15.36 9.37
N PHE A 212 -18.28 -15.98 8.38
CA PHE A 212 -17.51 -15.38 7.29
C PHE A 212 -18.32 -15.40 5.99
N LEU A 213 -18.07 -14.41 5.14
CA LEU A 213 -18.59 -14.34 3.78
C LEU A 213 -17.50 -13.84 2.83
N ASN A 214 -17.04 -14.71 1.93
CA ASN A 214 -15.98 -14.40 0.94
C ASN A 214 -14.74 -13.77 1.61
N ASP A 215 -14.11 -14.51 2.54
CA ASP A 215 -12.94 -14.15 3.33
C ASP A 215 -13.12 -12.98 4.31
N LYS A 216 -14.33 -12.43 4.45
CA LYS A 216 -14.61 -11.31 5.36
C LYS A 216 -15.41 -11.74 6.58
N LYS A 217 -15.09 -11.20 7.76
CA LYS A 217 -15.93 -11.28 8.96
C LYS A 217 -17.29 -10.71 8.62
N TRP A 218 -18.35 -11.52 8.69
CA TRP A 218 -19.70 -11.11 8.30
C TRP A 218 -20.58 -10.80 9.50
N LYS A 219 -20.68 -11.73 10.43
CA LYS A 219 -21.48 -11.63 11.65
C LYS A 219 -20.80 -12.42 12.76
N GLY A 220 -20.61 -11.83 13.92
CA GLY A 220 -19.98 -12.51 15.05
C GLY A 220 -19.37 -11.54 16.04
N ILE A 221 -18.56 -12.07 16.94
CA ILE A 221 -17.94 -11.31 18.02
C ILE A 221 -16.43 -11.45 17.92
N GLU A 222 -15.73 -10.32 17.98
CA GLU A 222 -14.29 -10.25 18.15
C GLU A 222 -13.96 -9.74 19.55
N LYS A 223 -13.05 -10.43 20.21
CA LYS A 223 -12.49 -10.00 21.50
C LYS A 223 -11.01 -9.72 21.29
N SER A 224 -10.61 -8.49 21.54
CA SER A 224 -9.23 -8.05 21.43
C SER A 224 -8.68 -7.69 22.80
N TYR A 225 -7.47 -8.12 23.07
CA TYR A 225 -6.75 -7.89 24.32
C TYR A 225 -5.47 -7.14 24.02
N PHE A 226 -5.31 -5.93 24.60
CA PHE A 226 -4.14 -5.08 24.41
C PHE A 226 -3.72 -4.52 25.77
N TYR A 227 -2.56 -4.96 26.30
CA TYR A 227 -2.06 -4.52 27.61
C TYR A 227 -3.12 -4.58 28.73
N ASN A 228 -3.74 -3.44 29.04
CA ASN A 228 -4.75 -3.28 30.09
C ASN A 228 -6.16 -3.05 29.55
N LEU A 229 -6.35 -3.23 28.24
CA LEU A 229 -7.62 -3.00 27.57
C LEU A 229 -8.19 -4.31 27.03
N GLU A 230 -9.51 -4.46 27.13
CA GLU A 230 -10.28 -5.51 26.48
C GLU A 230 -11.36 -4.87 25.61
N ILE A 231 -11.38 -5.20 24.33
CA ILE A 231 -12.35 -4.65 23.38
C ILE A 231 -13.23 -5.78 22.85
N HIS A 232 -14.54 -5.62 22.99
CA HIS A 232 -15.53 -6.50 22.40
C HIS A 232 -16.16 -5.80 21.19
N THR A 233 -16.00 -6.40 20.01
CA THR A 233 -16.58 -5.88 18.76
C THR A 233 -17.57 -6.89 18.20
N GLU A 234 -18.82 -6.50 18.05
CA GLU A 234 -19.82 -7.26 17.31
C GLU A 234 -19.81 -6.83 15.84
N TYR A 235 -19.80 -7.81 14.95
CA TYR A 235 -19.91 -7.59 13.50
C TYR A 235 -21.32 -7.90 13.03
N LEU A 236 -21.84 -7.07 12.13
CA LEU A 236 -23.09 -7.28 11.42
C LEU A 236 -22.93 -6.81 9.97
N ASN A 237 -23.24 -7.70 9.01
CA ASN A 237 -23.11 -7.42 7.58
C ASN A 237 -21.72 -6.91 7.16
N GLY A 238 -20.68 -7.47 7.78
CA GLY A 238 -19.28 -7.12 7.49
C GLY A 238 -18.78 -5.80 8.10
N LYS A 239 -19.58 -5.16 8.94
CA LYS A 239 -19.25 -3.89 9.62
C LYS A 239 -19.20 -4.08 11.13
N LYS A 240 -18.39 -3.27 11.82
CA LYS A 240 -18.40 -3.16 13.27
C LYS A 240 -19.74 -2.53 13.70
N TRP A 241 -20.55 -3.27 14.45
CA TRP A 241 -21.90 -2.83 14.81
C TRP A 241 -21.99 -2.33 16.25
N ASN A 242 -21.57 -3.16 17.21
CA ASN A 242 -21.39 -2.73 18.60
C ASN A 242 -19.92 -2.90 18.97
N VAL A 243 -19.37 -1.91 19.65
CA VAL A 243 -18.02 -1.99 20.21
C VAL A 243 -18.08 -1.51 21.66
N THR A 244 -17.50 -2.28 22.57
CA THR A 244 -17.40 -1.92 23.99
C THR A 244 -15.97 -2.13 24.43
N GLU A 245 -15.38 -1.11 24.99
CA GLU A 245 -14.04 -1.12 25.53
C GLU A 245 -14.07 -1.13 27.05
N TYR A 246 -13.23 -1.95 27.65
CA TYR A 246 -13.11 -2.13 29.09
C TYR A 246 -11.68 -1.86 29.54
N ASP A 247 -11.56 -1.18 30.70
CA ASP A 247 -10.28 -1.07 31.42
C ASP A 247 -9.89 -2.40 32.10
N LYS A 248 -8.70 -2.42 32.72
CA LYS A 248 -8.23 -3.57 33.52
C LYS A 248 -9.16 -3.99 34.68
N ASN A 249 -10.01 -3.08 35.16
CA ASN A 249 -10.97 -3.32 36.25
C ASN A 249 -12.34 -3.71 35.70
N LYS A 250 -12.48 -3.91 34.35
CA LYS A 250 -13.73 -4.20 33.66
C LYS A 250 -14.76 -3.05 33.68
N ASN A 251 -14.31 -1.81 33.90
CA ASN A 251 -15.19 -0.65 33.71
C ASN A 251 -15.24 -0.32 32.20
N ILE A 252 -16.41 0.09 31.74
CA ILE A 252 -16.61 0.53 30.37
C ILE A 252 -15.95 1.90 30.18
N ILE A 253 -15.05 2.00 29.21
CA ILE A 253 -14.36 3.25 28.84
C ILE A 253 -15.11 3.93 27.70
N SER A 254 -15.45 3.16 26.65
CA SER A 254 -16.13 3.67 25.47
C SER A 254 -17.10 2.67 24.87
N THR A 255 -18.08 3.16 24.09
CA THR A 255 -19.05 2.30 23.41
C THR A 255 -19.47 2.89 22.06
N VAL A 256 -19.65 1.99 21.07
CA VAL A 256 -20.40 2.24 19.83
C VAL A 256 -21.61 1.31 19.87
N ILE A 257 -22.81 1.83 19.66
CA ILE A 257 -24.07 1.06 19.67
C ILE A 257 -24.74 1.20 18.32
N GLU A 258 -25.14 0.05 17.73
CA GLU A 258 -25.79 0.00 16.40
C GLU A 258 -24.99 0.74 15.30
N GLY A 259 -23.66 0.64 15.38
CA GLY A 259 -22.75 1.33 14.48
C GLY A 259 -22.62 2.82 14.70
N ASN A 260 -23.21 3.37 15.78
CA ASN A 260 -23.22 4.81 16.07
C ASN A 260 -22.63 5.09 17.45
N GLY A 261 -21.82 6.12 17.55
CA GLY A 261 -21.24 6.53 18.82
C GLY A 261 -19.86 7.12 18.67
N HIS A 262 -19.23 7.35 19.82
CA HIS A 262 -17.83 7.76 19.91
C HIS A 262 -17.01 6.57 20.39
N PHE A 263 -15.88 6.33 19.74
CA PHE A 263 -15.01 5.21 20.08
C PHE A 263 -13.55 5.60 19.93
N GLU A 264 -12.72 5.06 20.80
CA GLU A 264 -11.27 5.20 20.80
C GLU A 264 -10.65 3.79 20.71
N ASP A 265 -9.79 3.57 19.72
CA ASP A 265 -8.94 2.40 19.64
C ASP A 265 -7.48 2.83 19.45
N LEU A 266 -6.56 1.89 19.29
CA LEU A 266 -5.12 2.17 19.11
C LEU A 266 -4.83 3.13 17.94
N TYR A 267 -5.71 3.20 16.96
CA TYR A 267 -5.47 3.91 15.70
C TYR A 267 -6.51 4.99 15.40
N TYR A 268 -7.62 5.05 16.16
CA TYR A 268 -8.68 6.02 15.89
C TYR A 268 -9.44 6.39 17.16
N GLU A 269 -9.64 7.68 17.34
CA GLU A 269 -10.55 8.28 18.33
C GLU A 269 -11.58 9.13 17.57
N GLY A 270 -12.88 8.86 17.70
CA GLY A 270 -13.89 9.69 17.06
C GLY A 270 -15.25 9.06 16.85
N GLU A 271 -16.06 9.74 16.05
CA GLU A 271 -17.44 9.40 15.81
C GLU A 271 -17.59 8.27 14.78
N TYR A 272 -18.55 7.40 15.02
CA TYR A 272 -18.98 6.34 14.09
C TYR A 272 -20.45 6.55 13.72
N LEU A 273 -20.75 6.27 12.44
CA LEU A 273 -22.11 6.20 11.91
C LEU A 273 -22.23 4.99 10.99
N ASN A 274 -23.23 4.14 11.24
CA ASN A 274 -23.45 2.89 10.47
C ASN A 274 -22.21 1.99 10.42
N GLY A 275 -21.42 1.92 11.49
CA GLY A 275 -20.21 1.11 11.60
C GLY A 275 -19.01 1.63 10.82
N GLU A 276 -19.04 2.86 10.33
CA GLU A 276 -17.94 3.53 9.63
C GLU A 276 -17.55 4.83 10.35
N ARG A 277 -16.26 5.19 10.29
CA ARG A 277 -15.78 6.48 10.81
C ARG A 277 -16.55 7.60 10.14
N ASN A 278 -17.14 8.50 10.92
CA ASN A 278 -17.97 9.59 10.42
C ASN A 278 -17.89 10.76 11.39
N GLY A 279 -18.19 12.01 10.93
CA GLY A 279 -18.07 13.16 11.81
C GLY A 279 -16.62 13.50 12.15
N LYS A 280 -16.34 13.93 13.37
CA LYS A 280 -14.99 14.32 13.82
C LYS A 280 -14.23 13.14 14.37
N GLY A 281 -12.92 13.10 14.12
CA GLY A 281 -12.06 12.07 14.67
C GLY A 281 -10.58 12.34 14.46
N LYS A 282 -9.77 11.52 15.12
CA LYS A 282 -8.32 11.51 15.08
C LYS A 282 -7.83 10.14 14.63
N LEU A 283 -6.79 10.11 13.81
CA LEU A 283 -6.05 8.91 13.47
C LEU A 283 -4.68 8.96 14.10
N TYR A 284 -4.24 7.82 14.59
CA TYR A 284 -2.91 7.62 15.15
C TYR A 284 -2.16 6.60 14.31
N ASP A 285 -0.85 6.74 14.21
CA ASP A 285 0.00 5.77 13.56
C ASP A 285 0.27 4.55 14.47
N PHE A 286 1.08 3.61 14.00
CA PHE A 286 1.43 2.39 14.75
C PHE A 286 2.30 2.66 16.00
N THR A 287 2.87 3.87 16.14
CA THR A 287 3.62 4.30 17.34
C THR A 287 2.74 5.01 18.35
N GLY A 288 1.47 5.30 17.99
CA GLY A 288 0.53 6.05 18.80
C GLY A 288 0.63 7.57 18.63
N GLU A 289 1.39 8.04 17.61
CA GLU A 289 1.48 9.46 17.29
C GLU A 289 0.32 9.90 16.39
N LEU A 290 -0.15 11.14 16.59
CA LEU A 290 -1.26 11.70 15.84
C LEU A 290 -0.89 11.90 14.37
N GLU A 291 -1.57 11.17 13.46
CA GLU A 291 -1.39 11.26 12.00
C GLU A 291 -2.38 12.26 11.37
N TYR A 292 -3.63 12.25 11.83
CA TYR A 292 -4.68 13.10 11.25
C TYR A 292 -5.73 13.47 12.29
N GLU A 293 -6.21 14.71 12.25
CA GLU A 293 -7.35 15.21 12.99
C GLU A 293 -8.29 15.96 12.06
N GLY A 294 -9.57 15.57 12.02
CA GLY A 294 -10.53 16.24 11.14
C GLY A 294 -11.83 15.48 10.94
N GLU A 295 -12.51 15.81 9.84
CA GLU A 295 -13.80 15.24 9.50
C GLU A 295 -13.66 13.96 8.66
N PHE A 296 -14.60 13.05 8.88
CA PHE A 296 -14.73 11.78 8.18
C PHE A 296 -16.13 11.62 7.59
N LEU A 297 -16.21 10.92 6.47
CA LEU A 297 -17.45 10.49 5.85
C LEU A 297 -17.26 9.09 5.28
N ASN A 298 -18.09 8.13 5.73
CA ASN A 298 -18.04 6.74 5.26
C ASN A 298 -16.62 6.15 5.30
N GLY A 299 -15.94 6.30 6.44
CA GLY A 299 -14.62 5.75 6.70
C GLY A 299 -13.43 6.53 6.10
N LYS A 300 -13.68 7.59 5.31
CA LYS A 300 -12.65 8.36 4.61
C LYS A 300 -12.53 9.79 5.14
N ARG A 301 -11.32 10.34 5.16
CA ARG A 301 -11.09 11.77 5.43
C ARG A 301 -11.93 12.59 4.45
N ASN A 302 -12.76 13.51 4.96
CA ASN A 302 -13.68 14.32 4.17
C ASN A 302 -14.03 15.60 4.95
N GLY A 303 -14.21 16.75 4.26
CA GLY A 303 -14.37 18.04 4.94
C GLY A 303 -13.04 18.61 5.41
N LYS A 304 -12.98 19.27 6.56
CA LYS A 304 -11.77 19.96 7.04
C LYS A 304 -10.92 19.02 7.92
N GLY A 305 -9.60 19.13 7.77
CA GLY A 305 -8.69 18.36 8.62
C GLY A 305 -7.24 18.81 8.55
N LYS A 306 -6.46 18.27 9.48
CA LYS A 306 -5.01 18.45 9.59
C LYS A 306 -4.32 17.09 9.51
N PHE A 307 -3.24 17.04 8.77
CA PHE A 307 -2.35 15.90 8.68
C PHE A 307 -1.01 16.28 9.28
N PHE A 308 -0.41 15.38 10.03
CA PHE A 308 0.79 15.65 10.82
C PHE A 308 1.98 14.84 10.29
N HIS A 309 3.19 15.39 10.41
CA HIS A 309 4.43 14.65 10.28
C HIS A 309 4.65 13.73 11.48
N CYS A 310 5.52 12.74 11.33
CA CYS A 310 5.94 11.85 12.41
C CYS A 310 6.59 12.54 13.61
N MET A 311 6.90 13.82 13.52
CA MET A 311 7.40 14.66 14.62
C MET A 311 6.31 15.48 15.30
N GLY A 312 5.02 15.29 14.91
CA GLY A 312 3.88 16.00 15.49
C GLY A 312 3.59 17.38 14.89
N GLU A 313 4.43 17.87 13.97
CA GLU A 313 4.19 19.13 13.29
C GLU A 313 3.15 18.98 12.16
N VAL A 314 2.36 20.03 11.89
CA VAL A 314 1.36 20.01 10.82
C VAL A 314 2.05 19.98 9.46
N GLU A 315 1.78 18.94 8.66
CA GLU A 315 2.20 18.87 7.25
C GLU A 315 1.18 19.55 6.33
N TYR A 316 -0.12 19.34 6.60
CA TYR A 316 -1.18 19.88 5.78
C TYR A 316 -2.39 20.25 6.64
N GLU A 317 -2.99 21.39 6.36
CA GLU A 317 -4.31 21.74 6.86
C GLU A 317 -5.20 22.23 5.71
N GLY A 318 -6.42 21.74 5.62
CA GLY A 318 -7.32 22.11 4.53
C GLY A 318 -8.50 21.17 4.36
N GLU A 319 -9.06 21.22 3.15
CA GLU A 319 -10.21 20.42 2.77
C GLU A 319 -9.79 19.06 2.22
N TYR A 320 -10.61 18.05 2.48
CA TYR A 320 -10.47 16.68 1.99
C TYR A 320 -11.76 16.22 1.30
N LEU A 321 -11.62 15.42 0.26
CA LEU A 321 -12.72 14.72 -0.40
C LEU A 321 -12.31 13.27 -0.65
N ASN A 322 -13.08 12.32 -0.09
CA ASN A 322 -12.85 10.88 -0.25
C ASN A 322 -11.42 10.42 0.07
N GLY A 323 -10.77 11.03 1.06
CA GLY A 323 -9.42 10.71 1.50
C GLY A 323 -8.30 11.54 0.84
N TYR A 324 -8.60 12.32 -0.19
CA TYR A 324 -7.63 13.16 -0.90
C TYR A 324 -7.70 14.61 -0.45
N ARG A 325 -6.55 15.32 -0.43
CA ARG A 325 -6.51 16.79 -0.32
C ARG A 325 -7.34 17.38 -1.46
N HIS A 326 -8.27 18.26 -1.15
CA HIS A 326 -9.21 18.84 -2.12
C HIS A 326 -9.60 20.25 -1.68
N GLY A 327 -10.06 21.11 -2.64
CA GLY A 327 -10.42 22.47 -2.29
C GLY A 327 -9.23 23.28 -1.74
N LYS A 328 -9.46 24.15 -0.78
CA LYS A 328 -8.44 25.03 -0.22
C LYS A 328 -7.63 24.34 0.86
N GLY A 329 -6.30 24.55 0.82
CA GLY A 329 -5.40 24.00 1.82
C GLY A 329 -4.04 24.66 1.87
N LYS A 330 -3.33 24.38 2.96
CA LYS A 330 -1.96 24.82 3.23
C LYS A 330 -1.09 23.63 3.52
N ASN A 331 0.11 23.62 3.00
CA ASN A 331 1.13 22.60 3.24
C ASN A 331 2.34 23.28 3.86
N TYR A 332 2.97 22.60 4.81
CA TYR A 332 4.07 23.12 5.60
C TYR A 332 5.32 22.25 5.43
N PHE A 333 6.48 22.83 5.67
CA PHE A 333 7.73 22.12 5.88
C PHE A 333 7.76 21.46 7.26
N PRO A 334 8.61 20.46 7.49
CA PRO A 334 8.72 19.81 8.80
C PRO A 334 9.02 20.78 9.96
N GLU A 335 9.64 21.91 9.68
CA GLU A 335 9.95 22.97 10.67
C GLU A 335 8.76 23.91 10.92
N GLY A 336 7.57 23.61 10.37
CA GLY A 336 6.32 24.37 10.55
C GLY A 336 6.19 25.61 9.68
N GLN A 337 7.15 25.90 8.79
CA GLN A 337 7.07 27.04 7.87
C GLN A 337 6.10 26.73 6.71
N LEU A 338 5.31 27.72 6.32
CA LEU A 338 4.39 27.60 5.17
C LEU A 338 5.19 27.33 3.89
N ARG A 339 4.85 26.23 3.21
CA ARG A 339 5.43 25.81 1.94
C ARG A 339 4.54 26.14 0.76
N PHE A 340 3.23 25.92 0.90
CA PHE A 340 2.26 26.15 -0.15
C PHE A 340 0.91 26.51 0.46
N GLU A 341 0.21 27.47 -0.15
CA GLU A 341 -1.22 27.71 0.09
C GLU A 341 -1.96 27.84 -1.24
N GLY A 342 -3.09 27.17 -1.38
CA GLY A 342 -3.82 27.19 -2.62
C GLY A 342 -4.95 26.18 -2.71
N GLU A 343 -5.27 25.82 -3.94
CA GLU A 343 -6.33 24.88 -4.27
C GLU A 343 -5.78 23.53 -4.71
N TYR A 344 -6.44 22.47 -4.27
CA TYR A 344 -6.12 21.08 -4.57
C TYR A 344 -7.30 20.40 -5.26
N LEU A 345 -7.00 19.47 -6.16
CA LEU A 345 -7.95 18.57 -6.80
C LEU A 345 -7.43 17.14 -6.71
N TYR A 346 -8.10 16.28 -5.92
CA TYR A 346 -7.73 14.89 -5.70
C TYR A 346 -6.24 14.67 -5.40
N GLY A 347 -5.70 15.49 -4.49
CA GLY A 347 -4.31 15.40 -4.02
C GLY A 347 -3.31 16.25 -4.79
N SER A 348 -3.69 16.78 -5.97
CA SER A 348 -2.79 17.59 -6.79
C SER A 348 -3.07 19.08 -6.61
N LYS A 349 -2.00 19.90 -6.56
CA LYS A 349 -2.09 21.35 -6.62
C LYS A 349 -2.66 21.78 -7.98
N ILE A 350 -3.57 22.74 -7.99
CA ILE A 350 -4.10 23.33 -9.24
C ILE A 350 -3.84 24.82 -9.35
N LYS A 351 -3.79 25.54 -8.23
CA LYS A 351 -3.53 26.98 -8.20
C LYS A 351 -3.09 27.40 -6.80
N GLY A 352 -2.11 28.27 -6.69
CA GLY A 352 -1.67 28.75 -5.37
C GLY A 352 -0.33 29.47 -5.37
N LYS A 353 0.20 29.58 -4.16
CA LYS A 353 1.46 30.26 -3.84
C LYS A 353 2.41 29.29 -3.17
N GLU A 354 3.65 29.25 -3.63
CA GLU A 354 4.74 28.54 -2.98
C GLU A 354 5.67 29.51 -2.26
N TYR A 355 6.17 29.06 -1.11
CA TYR A 355 7.03 29.86 -0.24
C TYR A 355 8.30 29.08 0.10
N ILE A 356 9.40 29.81 0.20
CA ILE A 356 10.68 29.32 0.71
C ILE A 356 11.15 30.34 1.77
N ASN A 357 11.48 29.86 2.99
CA ASN A 357 11.88 30.70 4.12
C ASN A 357 10.90 31.87 4.39
N GLY A 358 9.58 31.58 4.26
CA GLY A 358 8.52 32.57 4.47
C GLY A 358 8.38 33.61 3.36
N LYS A 359 9.19 33.54 2.28
CA LYS A 359 9.13 34.45 1.13
C LYS A 359 8.42 33.79 -0.04
N LEU A 360 7.60 34.55 -0.76
CA LEU A 360 6.91 34.06 -1.96
C LEU A 360 7.93 33.71 -3.05
N GLU A 361 7.94 32.44 -3.48
CA GLU A 361 8.81 31.94 -4.55
C GLU A 361 8.07 31.84 -5.88
N TYR A 362 6.82 31.39 -5.85
CA TYR A 362 5.99 31.25 -7.05
C TYR A 362 4.52 31.47 -6.75
N GLU A 363 3.80 32.08 -7.69
CA GLU A 363 2.34 32.21 -7.66
C GLU A 363 1.78 31.88 -9.04
N GLY A 364 0.87 30.91 -9.10
CA GLY A 364 0.31 30.53 -10.38
C GLY A 364 -0.56 29.30 -10.36
N GLU A 365 -0.78 28.77 -11.55
CA GLU A 365 -1.50 27.52 -11.81
C GLU A 365 -0.51 26.37 -11.92
N TYR A 366 -1.00 25.18 -11.58
CA TYR A 366 -0.24 23.94 -11.61
C TYR A 366 -0.96 22.92 -12.49
N LEU A 367 -0.20 22.13 -13.19
CA LEU A 367 -0.69 20.97 -13.91
C LEU A 367 0.05 19.73 -13.39
N PHE A 368 -0.67 18.84 -12.69
CA PHE A 368 -0.11 17.63 -12.05
C PHE A 368 1.03 17.91 -11.06
N ASN A 369 0.85 18.94 -10.23
CA ASN A 369 1.81 19.49 -9.28
C ASN A 369 3.02 20.23 -9.87
N GLU A 370 3.15 20.28 -11.19
CA GLU A 370 4.20 21.03 -11.88
C GLU A 370 3.74 22.47 -12.13
N LYS A 371 4.65 23.44 -12.00
CA LYS A 371 4.39 24.85 -12.28
C LYS A 371 3.97 25.03 -13.74
N TRP A 372 2.81 25.68 -14.00
CA TRP A 372 2.25 25.73 -15.34
C TRP A 372 2.12 27.16 -15.88
N ASP A 373 1.21 27.96 -15.35
CA ASP A 373 1.04 29.36 -15.69
C ASP A 373 1.23 30.23 -14.46
N GLY A 374 2.29 31.06 -14.42
CA GLY A 374 2.53 31.85 -13.24
C GLY A 374 3.85 32.60 -13.25
N LYS A 375 4.15 33.22 -12.12
CA LYS A 375 5.32 34.08 -11.91
C LYS A 375 6.18 33.57 -10.76
N GLY A 376 7.48 33.62 -10.97
CA GLY A 376 8.47 33.38 -9.93
C GLY A 376 9.10 34.66 -9.43
N TYR A 377 9.47 34.68 -8.15
CA TYR A 377 9.89 35.87 -7.42
C TYR A 377 11.26 35.67 -6.77
N ASP A 378 12.02 36.74 -6.65
CA ASP A 378 13.25 36.78 -5.83
C ASP A 378 12.89 37.06 -4.36
N GLU A 379 13.90 37.01 -3.51
CA GLU A 379 13.77 37.30 -2.06
C GLU A 379 13.23 38.71 -1.73
N LYS A 380 13.30 39.66 -2.69
CA LYS A 380 12.81 41.03 -2.54
C LYS A 380 11.37 41.18 -3.06
N GLY A 381 10.78 40.11 -3.63
CA GLY A 381 9.45 40.11 -4.22
C GLY A 381 9.41 40.64 -5.65
N ASN A 382 10.54 40.76 -6.34
CA ASN A 382 10.57 41.14 -7.75
C ASN A 382 10.30 39.90 -8.61
N VAL A 383 9.52 40.04 -9.67
CA VAL A 383 9.31 38.97 -10.66
C VAL A 383 10.60 38.71 -11.42
N ILE A 384 11.11 37.48 -11.34
CA ILE A 384 12.36 37.06 -12.00
C ILE A 384 12.12 36.12 -13.18
N TYR A 385 10.96 35.51 -13.27
CA TYR A 385 10.55 34.71 -14.42
C TYR A 385 9.03 34.60 -14.54
N GLU A 386 8.56 34.20 -15.71
CA GLU A 386 7.17 33.88 -15.98
C GLU A 386 7.09 32.63 -16.82
N LEU A 387 6.18 31.72 -16.45
CA LEU A 387 5.85 30.53 -17.23
C LEU A 387 4.50 30.69 -17.89
N LYS A 388 4.38 30.25 -19.17
CA LYS A 388 3.14 30.16 -19.92
C LYS A 388 2.97 28.78 -20.53
N ASN A 389 1.85 28.10 -20.22
CA ASN A 389 1.61 26.71 -20.62
C ASN A 389 2.80 25.82 -20.28
N GLY A 390 3.40 25.99 -19.09
CA GLY A 390 4.56 25.25 -18.63
C GLY A 390 5.88 25.58 -19.34
N ASN A 391 5.93 26.64 -20.17
CA ASN A 391 7.12 27.00 -20.95
C ASN A 391 7.69 28.34 -20.50
N GLY A 392 9.00 28.44 -20.48
CA GLY A 392 9.72 29.66 -20.11
C GLY A 392 11.11 29.40 -19.62
N TYR A 393 11.74 30.43 -19.07
CA TYR A 393 13.03 30.31 -18.36
C TYR A 393 12.74 30.46 -16.87
N ALA A 394 13.07 29.46 -16.06
CA ALA A 394 12.78 29.45 -14.65
C ALA A 394 14.06 29.46 -13.79
N LYS A 395 13.92 29.95 -12.56
CA LYS A 395 14.91 29.85 -11.48
C LYS A 395 14.24 29.19 -10.29
N GLU A 396 14.86 28.16 -9.74
CA GLU A 396 14.35 27.46 -8.59
C GLU A 396 15.35 27.56 -7.45
N PHE A 397 14.83 27.64 -6.24
CA PHE A 397 15.61 27.73 -5.03
C PHE A 397 15.34 26.49 -4.16
N ASN A 398 16.36 26.00 -3.47
CA ASN A 398 16.22 24.94 -2.49
C ASN A 398 15.57 25.44 -1.19
N GLN A 399 15.36 24.53 -0.23
CA GLN A 399 14.73 24.86 1.06
C GLN A 399 15.51 25.88 1.88
N ASP A 400 16.84 25.97 1.68
CA ASP A 400 17.71 26.94 2.34
C ASP A 400 17.73 28.30 1.64
N GLY A 401 17.02 28.44 0.49
CA GLY A 401 16.96 29.67 -0.29
C GLY A 401 18.13 29.83 -1.28
N TYR A 402 18.98 28.84 -1.46
CA TYR A 402 20.03 28.87 -2.48
C TYR A 402 19.50 28.48 -3.84
N LEU A 403 20.02 29.13 -4.90
CA LEU A 403 19.67 28.79 -6.28
C LEU A 403 20.07 27.33 -6.57
N ASP A 404 19.10 26.51 -6.92
CA ASP A 404 19.22 25.07 -7.23
C ASP A 404 19.26 24.81 -8.73
N PHE A 405 18.44 25.58 -9.49
CA PHE A 405 18.35 25.45 -10.94
C PHE A 405 18.06 26.80 -11.58
N GLU A 406 18.66 27.04 -12.75
CA GLU A 406 18.20 28.06 -13.69
C GLU A 406 18.27 27.52 -15.13
N GLY A 407 17.18 27.67 -15.88
CA GLY A 407 17.14 27.12 -17.24
C GLY A 407 15.76 27.11 -17.89
N GLU A 408 15.74 26.48 -19.05
CA GLU A 408 14.52 26.36 -19.84
C GLU A 408 13.56 25.33 -19.23
N TYR A 409 12.29 25.70 -19.18
CA TYR A 409 11.15 24.88 -18.85
C TYR A 409 10.34 24.62 -20.11
N ILE A 410 9.99 23.35 -20.32
CA ILE A 410 9.09 22.92 -21.39
C ILE A 410 8.04 22.01 -20.77
N ASN A 411 6.78 22.43 -20.83
CA ASN A 411 5.63 21.68 -20.30
C ASN A 411 5.70 21.40 -18.79
N GLY A 412 6.18 22.36 -18.03
CA GLY A 412 6.28 22.29 -16.58
C GLY A 412 7.52 21.55 -16.05
N PHE A 413 8.42 21.10 -16.91
CA PHE A 413 9.62 20.37 -16.51
C PHE A 413 10.90 21.08 -16.94
N ARG A 414 11.97 20.90 -16.15
CA ARG A 414 13.33 21.27 -16.54
C ARG A 414 13.67 20.57 -17.87
N ASN A 415 13.83 21.31 -18.95
CA ASN A 415 14.09 20.76 -20.29
C ASN A 415 14.74 21.84 -21.17
N GLY A 416 15.71 21.47 -21.98
CA GLY A 416 16.49 22.41 -22.77
C GLY A 416 17.79 22.80 -22.09
N LYS A 417 18.25 24.04 -22.31
CA LYS A 417 19.52 24.53 -21.74
C LYS A 417 19.30 25.02 -20.31
N GLY A 418 20.14 24.56 -19.39
CA GLY A 418 20.07 24.97 -17.98
C GLY A 418 21.36 24.72 -17.23
N LYS A 419 21.35 25.16 -15.98
CA LYS A 419 22.41 24.91 -14.98
C LYS A 419 21.75 24.40 -13.72
N GLU A 420 22.28 23.34 -13.14
CA GLU A 420 22.00 22.89 -11.78
C GLU A 420 23.16 23.24 -10.87
N TYR A 421 22.82 23.64 -9.65
CA TYR A 421 23.78 24.10 -8.63
C TYR A 421 23.74 23.09 -7.47
N PHE A 422 24.88 22.45 -7.21
CA PHE A 422 25.03 21.55 -6.08
C PHE A 422 25.64 22.25 -4.88
N PHE A 423 25.48 21.64 -3.72
CA PHE A 423 26.08 22.09 -2.48
C PHE A 423 27.55 22.46 -2.71
N GLN A 424 27.94 23.71 -2.39
CA GLN A 424 29.24 24.34 -2.62
C GLN A 424 29.51 24.95 -4.01
N GLY A 425 28.47 25.21 -4.82
CA GLY A 425 28.66 26.01 -6.04
C GLY A 425 29.22 25.26 -7.24
N THR A 426 29.20 23.91 -7.23
CA THR A 426 29.52 23.12 -8.40
C THR A 426 28.42 23.25 -9.45
N ILE A 427 28.73 23.67 -10.66
CA ILE A 427 27.78 23.90 -11.76
C ILE A 427 27.86 22.74 -12.74
N LEU A 428 26.72 22.07 -12.97
CA LEU A 428 26.54 21.21 -14.16
C LEU A 428 25.76 22.00 -15.21
N LYS A 429 26.24 21.97 -16.47
CA LYS A 429 25.57 22.54 -17.65
C LYS A 429 25.01 21.41 -18.48
N PHE A 430 23.76 21.50 -18.90
CA PHE A 430 23.11 20.56 -19.83
C PHE A 430 22.84 21.20 -21.17
#